data_65c7981fd89b173f6b976a101ec1358e
#
_entry.id   65c7981fd89b173f6b976a101ec1358e
#
_cell.length_a   1.000
_cell.length_b   1.000
_cell.length_c   1.000
_cell.angle_alpha   90.00
_cell.angle_beta   90.00
_cell.angle_gamma   90.00
#
_symmetry.space_group_name_H-M   'P 1'
#
loop_
_entity.id
_entity.type
_entity.pdbx_description
1 polymer ?
#
loop_
_entity_poly.entity_id
_entity_poly.type
_entity_poly.pdbx_seq_one_letter_code
_entity_poly.pdbx_strand_id
1 'polypeptide(L)' 'MVFRGLIICLGLLVLAAECFNTAIERVVNHLSPGPHPLAKAAKDAGSAGVAVTTFTAGVAWVFAVIILLSA' A
#
# COMPACT_ATOMS: atom_id res chain seq x y z
N MET A 1 -10.85 13.72 -16.66
CA MET A 1 -11.06 12.31 -17.04
C MET A 1 -9.87 11.45 -16.66
N VAL A 2 -8.67 11.80 -17.13
CA VAL A 2 -7.44 11.02 -16.85
C VAL A 2 -7.18 10.92 -15.34
N PHE A 3 -7.32 12.01 -14.61
CA PHE A 3 -7.07 12.00 -13.17
C PHE A 3 -8.07 11.14 -12.40
N ARG A 4 -9.31 11.08 -12.84
CA ARG A 4 -10.30 10.21 -12.16
C ARG A 4 -9.92 8.75 -12.30
N GLY A 5 -9.50 8.34 -13.50
CA GLY A 5 -9.03 6.99 -13.73
C GLY A 5 -7.81 6.66 -12.88
N LEU A 6 -6.84 7.57 -12.83
CA LEU A 6 -5.62 7.39 -12.03
C LEU A 6 -5.93 7.29 -10.54
N ILE A 7 -6.83 8.14 -10.02
CA ILE A 7 -7.21 8.11 -8.61
C ILE A 7 -7.83 6.76 -8.25
N ILE A 8 -8.74 6.27 -9.08
CA ILE A 8 -9.37 4.97 -8.86
C ILE A 8 -8.35 3.84 -8.92
N CYS A 9 -7.47 3.87 -9.92
CA CYS A 9 -6.43 2.84 -10.07
C CYS A 9 -5.48 2.83 -8.86
N LEU A 10 -5.06 4.00 -8.40
CA LEU A 10 -4.18 4.09 -7.23
C LEU A 10 -4.87 3.59 -5.97
N GLY A 11 -6.14 3.89 -5.79
CA GLY A 11 -6.92 3.35 -4.68
C GLY A 11 -6.99 1.83 -4.72
N LEU A 12 -7.22 1.25 -5.90
CA LEU A 12 -7.22 -0.19 -6.07
C LEU A 12 -5.85 -0.81 -5.80
N LEU A 13 -4.78 -0.12 -6.18
CA LEU A 13 -3.42 -0.59 -5.89
C LEU A 13 -3.13 -0.59 -4.39
N VAL A 14 -3.64 0.40 -3.65
CA VAL A 14 -3.53 0.40 -2.19
C VAL A 14 -4.22 -0.82 -1.60
N LEU A 15 -5.43 -1.13 -2.07
CA LEU A 15 -6.15 -2.32 -1.63
C LEU A 15 -5.38 -3.59 -1.96
N ALA A 16 -4.78 -3.68 -3.15
CA ALA A 16 -3.97 -4.81 -3.54
C ALA A 16 -2.75 -4.97 -2.63
N ALA A 17 -2.06 -3.87 -2.32
CA ALA A 17 -0.92 -3.88 -1.42
C ALA A 17 -1.32 -4.36 -0.01
N GLU A 18 -2.46 -3.91 0.48
CA GLU A 18 -3.02 -4.35 1.76
C GLU A 18 -3.29 -5.86 1.75
N CYS A 19 -3.87 -6.37 0.67
CA CYS A 19 -4.15 -7.80 0.54
C CYS A 19 -2.86 -8.61 0.51
N PHE A 20 -1.87 -8.17 -0.24
CA PHE A 20 -0.57 -8.85 -0.30
C PHE A 20 0.12 -8.85 1.05
N ASN A 21 0.10 -7.72 1.76
CA ASN A 21 0.68 -7.64 3.09
C ASN A 21 -0.02 -8.57 4.08
N THR A 22 -1.34 -8.64 4.02
CA THR A 22 -2.11 -9.55 4.88
C THR A 22 -1.74 -11.00 4.59
N ALA A 23 -1.60 -11.36 3.30
CA ALA A 23 -1.19 -12.71 2.92
C ALA A 23 0.21 -13.04 3.46
N ILE A 24 1.16 -12.10 3.35
CA ILE A 24 2.51 -12.26 3.89
C ILE A 24 2.45 -12.48 5.40
N GLU A 25 1.70 -11.67 6.12
CA GLU A 25 1.59 -11.79 7.57
C GLU A 25 1.00 -13.13 8.00
N ARG A 26 -0.04 -13.59 7.31
CA ARG A 26 -0.68 -14.87 7.63
C ARG A 26 0.24 -16.05 7.37
N VAL A 27 0.95 -16.03 6.24
CA VAL A 27 1.89 -17.10 5.90
C VAL A 27 3.05 -17.12 6.90
N VAL A 28 3.62 -15.94 7.19
CA VAL A 28 4.73 -15.84 8.14
C VAL A 28 4.31 -16.30 9.54
N ASN A 29 3.14 -15.90 10.00
CA ASN A 29 2.64 -16.30 11.32
C ASN A 29 2.37 -17.81 11.39
N HIS A 30 1.97 -18.41 10.29
CA HIS A 30 1.75 -19.85 10.23
C HIS A 30 3.06 -20.63 10.28
N LEU A 31 4.06 -20.18 9.52
CA LEU A 31 5.35 -20.87 9.42
C LEU A 31 6.29 -20.57 10.60
N SER A 32 6.19 -19.40 11.17
CA SER A 32 7.10 -18.95 12.23
C SER A 32 6.31 -18.17 13.29
N PRO A 33 5.55 -18.86 14.16
CA PRO A 33 4.70 -18.18 15.15
C PRO A 33 5.49 -17.49 16.26
N GLY A 34 6.75 -17.89 16.47
CA GLY A 34 7.62 -17.25 17.46
C GLY A 34 8.44 -16.12 16.87
N PRO A 35 9.17 -15.37 17.71
CA PRO A 35 10.06 -14.30 17.24
C PRO A 35 11.18 -14.88 16.37
N HIS A 36 11.34 -14.35 15.18
CA HIS A 36 12.37 -14.75 14.24
C HIS A 36 12.79 -13.55 13.39
N PRO A 37 14.10 -13.27 13.28
CA PRO A 37 14.55 -12.07 12.56
C PRO A 37 14.11 -11.99 11.11
N LEU A 38 14.11 -13.11 10.38
CA LEU A 38 13.68 -13.13 8.99
C LEU A 38 12.16 -12.96 8.84
N ALA A 39 11.41 -13.53 9.77
CA ALA A 39 9.96 -13.34 9.80
C ALA A 39 9.60 -11.88 10.05
N LYS A 40 10.30 -11.24 11.00
CA LYS A 40 10.12 -9.82 11.27
C LYS A 40 10.47 -8.98 10.05
N ALA A 41 11.58 -9.29 9.39
CA ALA A 41 12.00 -8.57 8.18
C ALA A 41 10.96 -8.69 7.06
N ALA A 42 10.37 -9.87 6.87
CA ALA A 42 9.33 -10.06 5.87
C ALA A 42 8.08 -9.23 6.17
N LYS A 43 7.64 -9.23 7.42
CA LYS A 43 6.49 -8.42 7.84
C LYS A 43 6.76 -6.93 7.70
N ASP A 44 7.95 -6.49 8.09
CA ASP A 44 8.34 -5.07 7.98
C ASP A 44 8.39 -4.63 6.52
N ALA A 45 8.93 -5.47 5.64
CA ALA A 45 8.97 -5.18 4.21
C ALA A 45 7.57 -5.07 3.59
N GLY A 46 6.66 -5.98 3.98
CA GLY A 46 5.27 -5.92 3.52
C GLY A 46 4.58 -4.64 3.97
N SER A 47 4.75 -4.29 5.23
CA SER A 47 4.21 -3.07 5.81
C SER A 47 4.78 -1.82 5.15
N ALA A 48 6.08 -1.81 4.87
CA ALA A 48 6.74 -0.71 4.16
C ALA A 48 6.19 -0.57 2.74
N GLY A 49 5.93 -1.69 2.07
CA GLY A 49 5.31 -1.68 0.74
C GLY A 49 3.95 -1.00 0.73
N VAL A 50 3.12 -1.32 1.72
CA VAL A 50 1.81 -0.67 1.90
C VAL A 50 2.00 0.83 2.15
N ALA A 51 2.94 1.20 3.01
CA ALA A 51 3.20 2.61 3.34
C ALA A 51 3.63 3.40 2.10
N VAL A 52 4.53 2.87 1.29
CA VAL A 52 4.99 3.52 0.06
C VAL A 52 3.84 3.66 -0.95
N THR A 53 3.07 2.60 -1.14
CA THR A 53 1.93 2.63 -2.07
C THR A 53 0.89 3.65 -1.63
N THR A 54 0.58 3.69 -0.34
CA THR A 54 -0.38 4.63 0.23
C THR A 54 0.12 6.06 0.10
N PHE A 55 1.41 6.30 0.35
CA PHE A 55 2.02 7.61 0.17
C PHE A 55 1.94 8.06 -1.29
N THR A 56 2.23 7.15 -2.23
CA THR A 56 2.12 7.44 -3.66
C THR A 56 0.71 7.86 -4.04
N ALA A 57 -0.29 7.13 -3.57
CA ALA A 57 -1.69 7.47 -3.83
C ALA A 57 -2.04 8.82 -3.21
N GLY A 58 -1.56 9.09 -1.99
CA GLY A 58 -1.79 10.36 -1.32
C GLY A 58 -1.21 11.54 -2.08
N VAL A 59 0.00 11.40 -2.61
CA VAL A 59 0.62 12.44 -3.44
C VAL A 59 -0.23 12.73 -4.67
N ALA A 60 -0.68 11.68 -5.36
CA ALA A 60 -1.52 11.84 -6.54
C ALA A 60 -2.85 12.53 -6.21
N TRP A 61 -3.44 12.18 -5.07
CA TRP A 61 -4.68 12.82 -4.62
C TRP A 61 -4.49 14.30 -4.32
N VAL A 62 -3.36 14.67 -3.70
CA VAL A 62 -3.04 16.08 -3.43
C VAL A 62 -2.92 16.87 -4.72
N PHE A 63 -2.21 16.33 -5.72
CA PHE A 63 -2.10 16.97 -7.02
C PHE A 63 -3.46 17.11 -7.70
N ALA A 64 -4.30 16.08 -7.62
CA ALA A 64 -5.64 16.12 -8.20
C ALA A 64 -6.49 17.22 -7.56
N VAL A 65 -6.44 17.35 -6.24
CA VAL A 65 -7.17 18.40 -5.52
C VAL A 65 -6.66 19.79 -5.90
N ILE A 66 -5.34 19.97 -5.98
CA ILE A 66 -4.74 21.25 -6.37
C ILE A 66 -5.20 21.62 -7.77
N ILE A 67 -5.16 20.69 -8.72
CA ILE A 67 -5.59 20.98 -10.09
C ILE A 67 -7.08 21.32 -10.14
N LEU A 68 -7.89 20.59 -9.38
CA LEU A 68 -9.33 20.85 -9.32
C LEU A 68 -9.64 22.25 -8.78
N LEU A 69 -8.93 22.67 -7.72
CA LEU A 69 -9.15 23.96 -7.09
C LEU A 69 -8.62 25.11 -7.94
N SER A 70 -7.60 24.88 -8.77
CA SER A 70 -7.01 25.92 -9.62
C SER A 70 -7.65 26.01 -11.01
N ALA A 71 -8.55 25.12 -11.33
CA ALA A 71 -9.27 25.13 -12.62
C ALA A 71 -10.54 26.05 -12.57
#